data_05a530bdc3ed0f66f7975b8233075492
#
_entry.id   05a530bdc3ed0f66f7975b8233075492
#
_cell.length_a   1.000
_cell.length_b   1.000
_cell.length_c   1.000
_cell.angle_alpha   90.00
_cell.angle_beta   90.00
_cell.angle_gamma   90.00
#
_symmetry.space_group_name_H-M   'P 1'
#
loop_
_entity.id
_entity.type
_entity.pdbx_description
1 polymer ?
#
loop_
_entity_poly.entity_id
_entity_poly.type
_entity_poly.pdbx_seq_one_letter_code
_entity_poly.pdbx_strand_id
1 'polypeptide(L)'
;MKRRNLATVLCALSATASGSTLAAELELYVDRKTKQIFAEPAPGRDKLGTFVQVDENGKLPASAMPATPAQPLPPAPGAATPADTAVAQAAAAPAPVATPAPAKSGDAGKKWYDKLSLRGYTQIRYNQGIGGDAQDLRAPGDRFIGNDQSLGIRRARLVLSGDLNEHVSLYFQPDFASTPTGSTTSNFAQLRDAYADIFFDKKREYRVRVGQSKMPYGWENLQSSQNRLTLDRADALNSGLRDERDIGAVFYYSPTVAKGRFQDLVKSGLKGSGDYGVIGAGVYNGQGANRAERNDSMHAVVHATYPFKFANGQYLEVGADAYSGRFVPTAAAVNIGGRSFTPAITEPSGYTDQRVAAHIIYYPQPFGLQAEWTVGRGPELDVAQRRIRTRSLSGGYVQAMFKHDFNYGTLLPYLKWQTYRGGSKFDTNAPRMRLDEVEAGVEWQPMDALELVFAYSKMKRTDVSTAPYPVVEGDLLRLQLQVNY
;
A
#
# COMPACT_ATOMS: atom_id res chain seq x y z
N MET A 1 20.58 36.57 33.45
CA MET A 1 19.64 36.41 34.59
C MET A 1 18.52 35.44 34.17
N LYS A 2 18.39 34.35 34.96
CA LYS A 2 17.26 33.42 35.11
C LYS A 2 16.75 32.65 33.88
N ARG A 3 17.33 31.43 33.67
CA ARG A 3 16.69 30.25 33.12
C ARG A 3 15.54 29.83 34.04
N ARG A 4 14.39 29.47 33.48
CA ARG A 4 13.37 28.72 34.19
C ARG A 4 13.05 27.42 33.41
N ASN A 5 13.31 26.34 34.11
CA ASN A 5 13.10 24.95 33.73
C ASN A 5 11.61 24.63 33.50
N LEU A 6 11.34 23.85 32.45
CA LEU A 6 10.09 23.10 32.29
C LEU A 6 10.46 21.59 32.32
N ALA A 7 10.61 21.08 33.54
CA ALA A 7 10.60 19.66 33.82
C ALA A 7 9.69 19.48 35.03
N THR A 8 8.77 18.56 34.91
CA THR A 8 8.01 17.88 35.97
C THR A 8 6.52 17.80 35.63
N VAL A 9 6.11 16.76 34.95
CA VAL A 9 4.93 15.95 35.25
C VAL A 9 5.18 14.56 34.68
N LEU A 10 5.94 13.75 35.40
CA LEU A 10 5.95 12.30 35.25
C LEU A 10 6.43 11.75 36.60
N CYS A 11 5.52 11.51 37.51
CA CYS A 11 5.68 10.61 38.64
C CYS A 11 4.38 10.57 39.44
N ALA A 12 3.79 9.41 39.47
CA ALA A 12 3.10 8.82 40.61
C ALA A 12 1.99 7.87 40.11
N LEU A 13 2.34 6.61 40.01
CA LEU A 13 1.44 5.49 40.29
C LEU A 13 2.29 4.22 40.55
N SER A 14 2.91 4.20 41.73
CA SER A 14 3.31 2.98 42.37
C SER A 14 2.59 2.95 43.72
N ALA A 15 1.50 2.20 43.80
CA ALA A 15 0.90 1.80 45.06
C ALA A 15 0.49 0.34 44.93
N THR A 16 1.22 -0.50 45.63
CA THR A 16 0.90 -1.87 46.00
C THR A 16 -0.41 -1.92 46.77
N ALA A 17 -1.40 -2.67 46.28
CA ALA A 17 -2.47 -3.21 47.11
C ALA A 17 -2.97 -4.50 46.48
N SER A 18 -2.76 -5.60 47.17
CA SER A 18 -3.42 -6.87 47.02
C SER A 18 -4.94 -6.74 47.30
N GLY A 19 -5.77 -7.27 46.43
CA GLY A 19 -7.18 -7.52 46.74
C GLY A 19 -8.17 -7.10 45.62
N SER A 20 -8.82 -8.12 45.04
CA SER A 20 -10.03 -8.06 44.21
C SER A 20 -9.96 -7.19 42.92
N THR A 21 -9.85 -7.84 41.78
CA THR A 21 -10.04 -7.28 40.45
C THR A 21 -11.49 -6.85 40.23
N LEU A 22 -11.79 -5.61 40.55
CA LEU A 22 -12.95 -4.92 40.00
C LEU A 22 -12.57 -4.54 38.56
N ALA A 23 -13.38 -4.96 37.59
CA ALA A 23 -13.25 -4.53 36.21
C ALA A 23 -13.29 -3.00 36.15
N ALA A 24 -12.23 -2.37 35.66
CA ALA A 24 -12.19 -0.94 35.50
C ALA A 24 -13.13 -0.53 34.33
N GLU A 25 -14.25 0.09 34.65
CA GLU A 25 -15.11 0.75 33.66
C GLU A 25 -14.55 2.13 33.35
N LEU A 26 -14.34 2.41 32.07
CA LEU A 26 -13.89 3.71 31.59
C LEU A 26 -15.06 4.42 30.90
N GLU A 27 -15.50 5.53 31.46
CA GLU A 27 -16.49 6.39 30.81
C GLU A 27 -15.81 7.47 29.98
N LEU A 28 -16.24 7.66 28.74
CA LEU A 28 -15.74 8.71 27.87
C LEU A 28 -16.82 9.74 27.58
N TYR A 29 -16.43 11.02 27.56
CA TYR A 29 -17.26 12.19 27.35
C TYR A 29 -16.69 13.04 26.23
N VAL A 30 -17.55 13.65 25.38
CA VAL A 30 -17.14 14.57 24.31
C VAL A 30 -17.61 16.00 24.65
N ASP A 31 -16.73 16.95 24.59
CA ASP A 31 -17.04 18.36 24.74
C ASP A 31 -17.83 18.89 23.53
N ARG A 32 -18.98 19.54 23.76
CA ARG A 32 -19.87 20.02 22.68
C ARG A 32 -19.25 21.06 21.78
N LYS A 33 -18.34 21.90 22.32
CA LYS A 33 -17.72 23.01 21.60
C LYS A 33 -16.40 22.61 20.93
N THR A 34 -15.51 21.97 21.68
CA THR A 34 -14.16 21.65 21.22
C THR A 34 -14.06 20.30 20.53
N LYS A 35 -15.08 19.42 20.70
CA LYS A 35 -15.09 18.02 20.21
C LYS A 35 -13.96 17.14 20.76
N GLN A 36 -13.30 17.58 21.81
CA GLN A 36 -12.27 16.80 22.51
C GLN A 36 -12.92 15.73 23.39
N ILE A 37 -12.24 14.58 23.56
CA ILE A 37 -12.69 13.45 24.37
C ILE A 37 -11.99 13.52 25.74
N PHE A 38 -12.78 13.29 26.82
CA PHE A 38 -12.33 13.32 28.20
C PHE A 38 -12.82 12.05 28.94
N ALA A 39 -12.07 11.62 29.93
CA ALA A 39 -12.44 10.51 30.83
C ALA A 39 -13.31 10.99 32.03
N GLU A 40 -13.60 12.31 32.13
CA GLU A 40 -14.33 12.91 33.25
C GLU A 40 -15.56 13.68 32.77
N PRO A 41 -16.70 13.58 33.47
CA PRO A 41 -17.88 14.39 33.18
C PRO A 41 -17.62 15.86 33.53
N ALA A 42 -18.15 16.78 32.72
CA ALA A 42 -18.14 18.21 33.00
C ALA A 42 -19.33 18.90 32.31
N PRO A 43 -19.75 20.08 32.76
CA PRO A 43 -20.77 20.86 32.07
C PRO A 43 -20.41 21.13 30.62
N GLY A 44 -21.31 20.81 29.68
CA GLY A 44 -21.09 20.96 28.24
C GLY A 44 -20.47 19.75 27.56
N ARG A 45 -20.30 18.61 28.25
CA ARG A 45 -19.85 17.35 27.72
C ARG A 45 -20.99 16.34 27.64
N ASP A 46 -21.08 15.63 26.55
CA ASP A 46 -22.01 14.51 26.36
C ASP A 46 -21.29 13.18 26.58
N LYS A 47 -21.93 12.23 27.28
CA LYS A 47 -21.38 10.89 27.46
C LYS A 47 -21.35 10.15 26.13
N LEU A 48 -20.17 9.66 25.74
CA LEU A 48 -19.92 8.95 24.49
C LEU A 48 -20.19 7.44 24.65
N GLY A 49 -19.84 6.90 25.81
CA GLY A 49 -20.05 5.50 26.15
C GLY A 49 -19.30 5.07 27.41
N THR A 50 -19.58 3.84 27.86
CA THR A 50 -18.84 3.14 28.91
C THR A 50 -18.11 1.99 28.29
N PHE A 51 -16.81 1.89 28.52
CA PHE A 51 -15.92 0.85 28.01
C PHE A 51 -15.48 -0.05 29.17
N VAL A 52 -15.54 -1.36 28.97
CA VAL A 52 -15.16 -2.37 29.98
C VAL A 52 -13.95 -3.11 29.46
N GLN A 53 -12.94 -3.27 30.31
CA GLN A 53 -11.75 -4.04 29.97
C GLN A 53 -12.11 -5.53 29.86
N VAL A 54 -11.80 -6.14 28.72
CA VAL A 54 -11.87 -7.59 28.51
C VAL A 54 -10.55 -8.24 28.87
N ASP A 55 -10.58 -9.52 29.25
CA ASP A 55 -9.37 -10.31 29.52
C ASP A 55 -8.58 -10.61 28.23
N GLU A 56 -7.40 -11.23 28.37
CA GLU A 56 -6.51 -11.57 27.25
C GLU A 56 -7.16 -12.52 26.22
N ASN A 57 -8.28 -13.14 26.56
CA ASN A 57 -9.08 -14.02 25.69
C ASN A 57 -10.31 -13.34 25.13
N GLY A 58 -10.47 -12.02 25.34
CA GLY A 58 -11.61 -11.24 24.83
C GLY A 58 -12.91 -11.46 25.61
N LYS A 59 -12.87 -12.03 26.83
CA LYS A 59 -14.04 -12.33 27.65
C LYS A 59 -14.36 -11.18 28.61
N LEU A 60 -15.62 -10.79 28.67
CA LEU A 60 -16.13 -9.81 29.64
C LEU A 60 -16.11 -10.39 31.05
N PRO A 61 -15.75 -9.59 32.08
CA PRO A 61 -15.88 -10.02 33.48
C PRO A 61 -17.34 -10.33 33.82
N ALA A 62 -17.57 -11.33 34.64
CA ALA A 62 -18.92 -11.83 34.99
C ALA A 62 -19.86 -10.79 35.63
N SER A 63 -19.32 -9.67 36.14
CA SER A 63 -20.04 -8.56 36.72
C SER A 63 -20.62 -7.55 35.71
N ALA A 64 -20.26 -7.65 34.41
CA ALA A 64 -20.61 -6.70 33.36
C ALA A 64 -21.73 -7.17 32.43
N MET A 65 -22.40 -8.27 32.75
CA MET A 65 -23.54 -8.75 31.95
C MET A 65 -24.88 -8.10 32.43
N PRO A 66 -25.57 -7.29 31.60
CA PRO A 66 -26.91 -6.81 31.95
C PRO A 66 -27.90 -7.98 31.97
N ALA A 67 -28.71 -8.03 32.99
CA ALA A 67 -29.82 -8.98 33.08
C ALA A 67 -30.80 -8.75 31.93
N THR A 68 -30.96 -9.73 31.05
CA THR A 68 -31.91 -9.68 29.94
C THR A 68 -33.35 -9.91 30.46
N PRO A 69 -34.29 -8.99 30.19
CA PRO A 69 -35.71 -9.31 30.38
C PRO A 69 -36.17 -10.21 29.24
N ALA A 70 -36.78 -11.33 29.56
CA ALA A 70 -37.41 -12.23 28.62
C ALA A 70 -38.56 -11.54 27.87
N GLN A 71 -38.46 -11.42 26.55
CA GLN A 71 -39.60 -11.08 25.70
C GLN A 71 -40.15 -12.36 25.03
N PRO A 72 -41.50 -12.49 24.92
CA PRO A 72 -42.12 -13.64 24.29
C PRO A 72 -41.99 -13.61 22.77
N LEU A 73 -41.78 -14.78 22.18
CA LEU A 73 -41.74 -15.00 20.72
C LEU A 73 -43.10 -14.70 20.07
N PRO A 74 -43.17 -14.03 18.94
CA PRO A 74 -44.36 -13.98 18.09
C PRO A 74 -44.50 -15.24 17.22
N PRO A 75 -45.74 -15.64 16.84
CA PRO A 75 -45.96 -16.86 16.07
C PRO A 75 -45.62 -16.73 14.59
N ALA A 76 -45.25 -17.86 13.98
CA ALA A 76 -44.89 -17.97 12.58
C ALA A 76 -46.07 -17.66 11.64
N PRO A 77 -45.86 -16.96 10.51
CA PRO A 77 -46.84 -16.83 9.45
C PRO A 77 -46.70 -17.96 8.43
N GLY A 78 -47.84 -18.48 8.02
CA GLY A 78 -47.97 -19.55 7.02
C GLY A 78 -47.70 -19.10 5.59
N ALA A 79 -47.56 -20.11 4.77
CA ALA A 79 -47.26 -20.05 3.34
C ALA A 79 -48.32 -19.30 2.52
N ALA A 80 -47.88 -18.48 1.57
CA ALA A 80 -48.67 -18.07 0.42
C ALA A 80 -47.80 -18.02 -0.83
N THR A 81 -48.34 -18.58 -1.87
CA THR A 81 -47.86 -18.82 -3.24
C THR A 81 -47.61 -17.54 -4.06
N PRO A 82 -46.95 -17.69 -5.23
CA PRO A 82 -46.27 -16.59 -5.94
C PRO A 82 -47.16 -15.85 -6.92
N ALA A 83 -46.88 -14.58 -7.12
CA ALA A 83 -47.34 -13.84 -8.29
C ALA A 83 -46.26 -12.87 -8.81
N ASP A 84 -45.84 -13.15 -10.01
CA ASP A 84 -45.40 -12.32 -11.12
C ASP A 84 -44.70 -10.96 -10.92
N THR A 85 -43.47 -10.96 -11.37
CA THR A 85 -42.84 -10.16 -12.45
C THR A 85 -42.87 -8.64 -12.36
N ALA A 86 -41.67 -8.07 -12.21
CA ALA A 86 -41.14 -7.07 -13.15
C ALA A 86 -39.62 -6.90 -12.90
N VAL A 87 -38.85 -7.40 -13.84
CA VAL A 87 -37.41 -7.15 -13.96
C VAL A 87 -37.22 -5.70 -14.36
N ALA A 88 -36.81 -4.86 -13.43
CA ALA A 88 -36.19 -3.58 -13.77
C ALA A 88 -34.66 -3.78 -13.73
N GLN A 89 -34.11 -3.93 -14.92
CA GLN A 89 -32.69 -3.98 -15.19
C GLN A 89 -32.11 -2.59 -14.91
N ALA A 90 -31.57 -2.37 -13.71
CA ALA A 90 -30.73 -1.21 -13.45
C ALA A 90 -29.30 -1.58 -13.81
N ALA A 91 -28.82 -1.09 -14.92
CA ALA A 91 -27.42 -1.16 -15.32
C ALA A 91 -26.58 -0.49 -14.21
N ALA A 92 -25.77 -1.27 -13.50
CA ALA A 92 -24.80 -0.75 -12.56
C ALA A 92 -23.67 -0.09 -13.32
N ALA A 93 -23.55 1.22 -13.20
CA ALA A 93 -22.44 1.99 -13.74
C ALA A 93 -21.13 1.65 -13.02
N PRO A 94 -19.97 1.62 -13.71
CA PRO A 94 -18.67 1.33 -13.10
C PRO A 94 -18.36 2.34 -12.00
N ALA A 95 -17.86 1.84 -10.87
CA ALA A 95 -17.48 2.68 -9.74
C ALA A 95 -16.32 3.62 -10.12
N PRO A 96 -16.52 4.94 -10.08
CA PRO A 96 -15.51 5.88 -10.53
C PRO A 96 -14.37 5.95 -9.51
N VAL A 97 -13.13 5.91 -10.01
CA VAL A 97 -12.00 6.49 -9.28
C VAL A 97 -12.34 7.97 -9.13
N ALA A 98 -12.70 8.38 -7.92
CA ALA A 98 -13.20 9.72 -7.66
C ALA A 98 -12.10 10.74 -7.92
N THR A 99 -12.19 11.41 -9.06
CA THR A 99 -11.69 12.77 -9.19
C THR A 99 -12.83 13.69 -8.78
N PRO A 100 -12.59 14.67 -7.91
CA PRO A 100 -13.64 15.57 -7.47
C PRO A 100 -14.25 16.31 -8.65
N ALA A 101 -15.57 16.22 -8.78
CA ALA A 101 -16.32 17.10 -9.68
C ALA A 101 -16.23 18.55 -9.19
N PRO A 102 -16.25 19.57 -10.08
CA PRO A 102 -16.27 20.97 -9.68
C PRO A 102 -17.50 21.23 -8.79
N ALA A 103 -17.27 21.85 -7.64
CA ALA A 103 -18.30 22.19 -6.68
C ALA A 103 -19.39 23.02 -7.33
N LYS A 104 -20.61 22.49 -7.39
CA LYS A 104 -21.78 23.29 -7.76
C LYS A 104 -22.15 24.18 -6.59
N SER A 105 -22.37 25.48 -6.86
CA SER A 105 -22.86 26.48 -5.93
C SER A 105 -24.22 26.02 -5.36
N GLY A 106 -24.23 25.56 -4.12
CA GLY A 106 -25.43 25.06 -3.41
C GLY A 106 -25.14 24.42 -2.06
N ASP A 107 -23.97 24.65 -1.49
CA ASP A 107 -23.40 23.89 -0.35
C ASP A 107 -23.69 24.50 1.05
N ALA A 108 -24.65 25.43 1.14
CA ALA A 108 -25.06 25.99 2.44
C ALA A 108 -25.80 24.91 3.24
N GLY A 109 -25.04 24.19 4.13
CA GLY A 109 -25.59 23.18 5.04
C GLY A 109 -24.87 21.83 5.04
N LYS A 110 -24.08 21.49 4.02
CA LYS A 110 -23.30 20.24 4.01
C LYS A 110 -22.07 20.36 4.90
N LYS A 111 -21.89 19.36 5.76
CA LYS A 111 -20.68 19.24 6.59
C LYS A 111 -19.52 18.74 5.74
N TRP A 112 -18.27 19.05 6.14
CA TRP A 112 -17.08 18.67 5.38
C TRP A 112 -16.97 17.16 5.10
N TYR A 113 -17.48 16.32 6.01
CA TYR A 113 -17.45 14.87 5.85
C TYR A 113 -18.50 14.32 4.85
N ASP A 114 -19.52 15.09 4.50
CA ASP A 114 -20.50 14.72 3.45
C ASP A 114 -19.86 14.72 2.05
N LYS A 115 -18.64 15.28 1.93
CA LYS A 115 -17.84 15.31 0.72
C LYS A 115 -16.83 14.16 0.63
N LEU A 116 -16.77 13.31 1.65
CA LEU A 116 -15.88 12.15 1.66
C LEU A 116 -16.56 10.95 1.01
N SER A 117 -15.81 10.23 0.18
CA SER A 117 -16.18 8.95 -0.39
C SER A 117 -15.45 7.83 0.33
N LEU A 118 -16.14 6.73 0.57
CA LEU A 118 -15.58 5.48 1.08
C LEU A 118 -15.62 4.44 -0.03
N ARG A 119 -14.49 3.79 -0.28
CA ARG A 119 -14.34 2.66 -1.20
C ARG A 119 -13.26 1.74 -0.70
N GLY A 120 -13.13 0.57 -1.31
CA GLY A 120 -12.09 -0.34 -0.88
C GLY A 120 -11.94 -1.55 -1.81
N TYR A 121 -11.05 -2.44 -1.42
CA TYR A 121 -10.92 -3.74 -2.04
C TYR A 121 -10.26 -4.75 -1.10
N THR A 122 -10.63 -6.01 -1.29
CA THR A 122 -10.01 -7.15 -0.60
C THR A 122 -9.42 -8.11 -1.62
N GLN A 123 -8.17 -8.53 -1.40
CA GLN A 123 -7.48 -9.54 -2.21
C GLN A 123 -7.23 -10.79 -1.37
N ILE A 124 -7.77 -11.91 -1.81
CA ILE A 124 -7.54 -13.24 -1.25
C ILE A 124 -6.59 -13.94 -2.21
N ARG A 125 -5.49 -14.51 -1.70
CA ARG A 125 -4.43 -15.11 -2.49
C ARG A 125 -4.11 -16.53 -2.03
N TYR A 126 -3.80 -17.38 -3.00
CA TYR A 126 -3.26 -18.71 -2.79
C TYR A 126 -2.09 -18.93 -3.75
N ASN A 127 -0.97 -19.45 -3.22
CA ASN A 127 0.19 -19.85 -4.01
C ASN A 127 0.49 -21.33 -3.76
N GLN A 128 0.78 -22.08 -4.83
CA GLN A 128 1.13 -23.49 -4.77
C GLN A 128 2.47 -23.71 -5.47
N GLY A 129 3.46 -24.23 -4.76
CA GLY A 129 4.70 -24.74 -5.35
C GLY A 129 4.42 -26.03 -6.15
N ILE A 130 4.92 -26.10 -7.37
CA ILE A 130 4.69 -27.23 -8.29
C ILE A 130 5.98 -27.80 -8.87
N GLY A 131 7.12 -27.13 -8.71
CA GLY A 131 8.41 -27.59 -9.22
C GLY A 131 9.60 -26.92 -8.57
N GLY A 132 10.79 -27.53 -8.70
CA GLY A 132 12.03 -27.06 -8.10
C GLY A 132 11.97 -27.00 -6.58
N ASP A 133 12.69 -26.05 -6.00
CA ASP A 133 12.76 -25.79 -4.56
C ASP A 133 11.71 -24.73 -4.14
N ALA A 134 10.48 -24.82 -4.69
CA ALA A 134 9.44 -23.81 -4.50
C ALA A 134 9.08 -23.56 -3.02
N GLN A 135 9.21 -24.56 -2.14
CA GLN A 135 8.99 -24.45 -0.70
C GLN A 135 10.03 -23.54 -0.02
N ASP A 136 11.22 -23.42 -0.60
CA ASP A 136 12.31 -22.59 -0.05
C ASP A 136 12.34 -21.18 -0.64
N LEU A 137 11.52 -20.90 -1.65
CA LEU A 137 11.36 -19.55 -2.18
C LEU A 137 10.88 -18.59 -1.09
N ARG A 138 11.44 -17.39 -1.09
CA ARG A 138 11.01 -16.28 -0.24
C ARG A 138 10.97 -15.02 -1.09
N ALA A 139 9.88 -14.29 -1.05
CA ALA A 139 9.72 -13.05 -1.80
C ALA A 139 9.27 -11.91 -0.87
N PRO A 140 10.01 -10.81 -0.79
CA PRO A 140 9.59 -9.66 0.03
C PRO A 140 8.23 -9.08 -0.37
N GLY A 141 7.86 -9.22 -1.64
CA GLY A 141 6.60 -8.74 -2.19
C GLY A 141 5.39 -9.59 -1.86
N ASP A 142 5.55 -10.88 -1.56
CA ASP A 142 4.45 -11.81 -1.30
C ASP A 142 4.77 -12.84 -0.21
N ARG A 143 4.21 -12.64 0.99
CA ARG A 143 4.41 -13.52 2.14
C ARG A 143 3.84 -14.94 1.98
N PHE A 144 3.01 -15.18 0.97
CA PHE A 144 2.42 -16.50 0.69
C PHE A 144 3.29 -17.36 -0.24
N ILE A 145 4.50 -16.89 -0.60
CA ILE A 145 5.48 -17.66 -1.34
C ILE A 145 6.38 -18.43 -0.36
N GLY A 146 6.63 -19.70 -0.65
CA GLY A 146 7.48 -20.57 0.15
C GLY A 146 6.69 -21.54 1.03
N ASN A 147 7.16 -21.82 2.25
CA ASN A 147 6.56 -22.81 3.16
C ASN A 147 5.13 -22.48 3.58
N ASP A 148 4.74 -21.22 3.51
CA ASP A 148 3.39 -20.76 3.86
C ASP A 148 2.48 -20.76 2.62
N GLN A 149 2.34 -21.91 1.97
CA GLN A 149 1.47 -22.11 0.80
C GLN A 149 0.03 -22.28 1.26
N SER A 150 -0.58 -21.21 1.73
CA SER A 150 -1.93 -21.19 2.29
C SER A 150 -2.82 -20.16 1.59
N LEU A 151 -4.13 -20.33 1.74
CA LEU A 151 -5.10 -19.31 1.38
C LEU A 151 -5.08 -18.20 2.42
N GLY A 152 -4.89 -16.95 1.99
CA GLY A 152 -4.83 -15.84 2.93
C GLY A 152 -5.26 -14.51 2.34
N ILE A 153 -5.58 -13.57 3.23
CA ILE A 153 -5.89 -12.20 2.85
C ILE A 153 -4.57 -11.47 2.55
N ARG A 154 -4.36 -11.14 1.27
CA ARG A 154 -3.16 -10.42 0.83
C ARG A 154 -3.26 -8.92 1.08
N ARG A 155 -4.46 -8.35 0.86
CA ARG A 155 -4.81 -6.95 1.13
C ARG A 155 -6.27 -6.84 1.55
N ALA A 156 -6.55 -5.97 2.50
CA ALA A 156 -7.89 -5.56 2.90
C ALA A 156 -7.85 -4.05 3.15
N ARG A 157 -8.18 -3.26 2.12
CA ARG A 157 -7.96 -1.82 2.13
C ARG A 157 -9.26 -1.04 2.07
N LEU A 158 -9.35 -0.03 2.92
CA LEU A 158 -10.36 1.00 2.82
C LEU A 158 -9.70 2.30 2.36
N VAL A 159 -10.41 3.09 1.59
CA VAL A 159 -9.97 4.41 1.14
C VAL A 159 -11.05 5.40 1.50
N LEU A 160 -10.70 6.35 2.35
CA LEU A 160 -11.48 7.54 2.64
C LEU A 160 -10.84 8.71 1.92
N SER A 161 -11.56 9.35 0.99
CA SER A 161 -10.99 10.45 0.22
C SER A 161 -12.06 11.46 -0.17
N GLY A 162 -11.66 12.72 -0.32
CA GLY A 162 -12.56 13.78 -0.78
C GLY A 162 -12.00 15.17 -0.58
N ASP A 163 -12.76 16.15 -1.02
CA ASP A 163 -12.40 17.57 -0.97
C ASP A 163 -12.94 18.23 0.30
N LEU A 164 -12.06 18.77 1.13
CA LEU A 164 -12.47 19.63 2.24
C LEU A 164 -13.01 20.96 1.72
N ASN A 165 -12.32 21.53 0.71
CA ASN A 165 -12.69 22.74 0.01
C ASN A 165 -12.08 22.74 -1.40
N GLU A 166 -12.15 23.87 -2.12
CA GLU A 166 -11.61 24.00 -3.48
C GLU A 166 -10.09 23.83 -3.58
N HIS A 167 -9.36 24.04 -2.47
CA HIS A 167 -7.90 24.02 -2.43
C HIS A 167 -7.34 22.79 -1.73
N VAL A 168 -8.10 22.04 -0.94
CA VAL A 168 -7.57 20.94 -0.12
C VAL A 168 -8.39 19.68 -0.30
N SER A 169 -7.71 18.61 -0.72
CA SER A 169 -8.25 17.23 -0.72
C SER A 169 -7.52 16.38 0.30
N LEU A 170 -8.23 15.44 0.92
CA LEU A 170 -7.66 14.43 1.81
C LEU A 170 -7.73 13.04 1.19
N TYR A 171 -6.74 12.23 1.52
CA TYR A 171 -6.70 10.82 1.19
C TYR A 171 -6.15 10.02 2.38
N PHE A 172 -6.91 9.03 2.81
CA PHE A 172 -6.54 8.15 3.91
C PHE A 172 -6.81 6.70 3.54
N GLN A 173 -5.79 5.83 3.65
CA GLN A 173 -5.89 4.42 3.29
C GLN A 173 -5.21 3.53 4.33
N PRO A 174 -5.94 2.87 5.23
CA PRO A 174 -5.46 1.74 6.01
C PRO A 174 -5.48 0.45 5.19
N ASP A 175 -4.62 -0.52 5.58
CA ASP A 175 -4.62 -1.91 5.12
C ASP A 175 -4.69 -2.82 6.34
N PHE A 176 -5.73 -3.63 6.43
CA PHE A 176 -6.01 -4.52 7.57
C PHE A 176 -5.41 -5.93 7.40
N ALA A 177 -4.63 -6.15 6.35
CA ALA A 177 -4.01 -7.45 6.05
C ALA A 177 -2.48 -7.43 6.20
N SER A 178 -1.94 -6.57 7.06
CA SER A 178 -0.50 -6.46 7.31
C SER A 178 -0.01 -7.51 8.32
N THR A 179 1.27 -7.84 8.22
CA THR A 179 1.99 -8.66 9.21
C THR A 179 3.20 -7.88 9.69
N PRO A 180 3.23 -7.43 10.95
CA PRO A 180 4.39 -6.74 11.50
C PRO A 180 5.62 -7.64 11.50
N THR A 181 6.80 -7.04 11.33
CA THR A 181 8.08 -7.77 11.37
C THR A 181 8.24 -8.49 12.72
N GLY A 182 8.55 -9.79 12.64
CA GLY A 182 8.73 -10.65 13.83
C GLY A 182 7.43 -11.15 14.46
N SER A 183 6.25 -10.79 13.92
CA SER A 183 4.97 -11.34 14.38
C SER A 183 4.67 -12.68 13.73
N THR A 184 4.12 -13.60 14.51
CA THR A 184 3.56 -14.88 14.03
C THR A 184 2.08 -14.77 13.67
N THR A 185 1.45 -13.63 13.99
CA THR A 185 0.05 -13.33 13.66
C THR A 185 -0.02 -12.34 12.50
N SER A 186 -1.10 -12.38 11.72
CA SER A 186 -1.34 -11.54 10.55
C SER A 186 -2.64 -10.74 10.72
N ASN A 187 -2.95 -9.90 9.73
CA ASN A 187 -4.15 -9.07 9.68
C ASN A 187 -4.17 -7.93 10.70
N PHE A 188 -3.03 -7.26 10.87
CA PHE A 188 -2.94 -6.01 11.61
C PHE A 188 -3.25 -4.81 10.72
N ALA A 189 -3.81 -3.78 11.32
CA ALA A 189 -4.00 -2.50 10.65
C ALA A 189 -2.65 -1.78 10.44
N GLN A 190 -2.38 -1.37 9.21
CA GLN A 190 -1.22 -0.57 8.86
C GLN A 190 -1.65 0.65 8.04
N LEU A 191 -1.13 1.82 8.37
CA LEU A 191 -1.34 3.02 7.57
C LEU A 191 -0.57 2.88 6.25
N ARG A 192 -1.28 2.95 5.11
CA ARG A 192 -0.66 2.97 3.79
C ARG A 192 -0.50 4.40 3.29
N ASP A 193 -1.59 5.13 3.20
CA ASP A 193 -1.60 6.52 2.74
C ASP A 193 -2.32 7.40 3.76
N ALA A 194 -1.74 8.56 4.07
CA ALA A 194 -2.34 9.63 4.85
C ALA A 194 -1.73 10.96 4.39
N TYR A 195 -2.40 11.64 3.46
CA TYR A 195 -1.87 12.87 2.88
C TYR A 195 -2.97 13.87 2.54
N ALA A 196 -2.55 15.12 2.37
CA ALA A 196 -3.35 16.16 1.78
C ALA A 196 -2.72 16.63 0.46
N ASP A 197 -3.55 16.85 -0.56
CA ASP A 197 -3.20 17.60 -1.76
C ASP A 197 -3.66 19.04 -1.58
N ILE A 198 -2.75 19.99 -1.70
CA ILE A 198 -2.99 21.43 -1.60
C ILE A 198 -2.87 22.03 -3.00
N PHE A 199 -3.97 22.52 -3.56
CA PHE A 199 -4.06 23.05 -4.93
C PHE A 199 -3.92 24.58 -4.92
N PHE A 200 -3.13 25.11 -5.86
CA PHE A 200 -2.84 26.53 -5.97
C PHE A 200 -3.70 27.25 -7.01
N ASP A 201 -4.39 26.50 -7.86
CA ASP A 201 -5.20 27.04 -8.94
C ASP A 201 -6.58 26.34 -9.05
N LYS A 202 -7.56 27.05 -9.63
CA LYS A 202 -8.94 26.53 -9.81
C LYS A 202 -9.03 25.33 -10.73
N LYS A 203 -8.09 25.16 -11.68
CA LYS A 203 -8.02 24.00 -12.56
C LYS A 203 -7.35 22.80 -11.89
N ARG A 204 -6.76 23.02 -10.70
CA ARG A 204 -6.02 22.00 -9.95
C ARG A 204 -4.88 21.38 -10.76
N GLU A 205 -4.22 22.22 -11.57
CA GLU A 205 -3.06 21.80 -12.35
C GLU A 205 -1.77 21.77 -11.53
N TYR A 206 -1.71 22.63 -10.50
CA TYR A 206 -0.58 22.74 -9.58
C TYR A 206 -0.98 22.30 -8.17
N ARG A 207 -0.27 21.32 -7.59
CA ARG A 207 -0.49 20.90 -6.21
C ARG A 207 0.80 20.56 -5.49
N VAL A 208 0.79 20.69 -4.17
CA VAL A 208 1.74 20.05 -3.27
C VAL A 208 1.01 18.99 -2.49
N ARG A 209 1.55 17.77 -2.50
CA ARG A 209 1.13 16.65 -1.67
C ARG A 209 2.01 16.59 -0.45
N VAL A 210 1.42 16.57 0.75
CA VAL A 210 2.13 16.49 2.04
C VAL A 210 1.58 15.32 2.83
N GLY A 211 2.47 14.49 3.38
CA GLY A 211 2.13 13.34 4.21
C GLY A 211 2.69 12.03 3.70
N GLN A 212 2.20 10.92 4.25
CA GLN A 212 2.59 9.58 3.79
C GLN A 212 1.83 9.23 2.51
N SER A 213 2.55 9.07 1.43
CA SER A 213 1.99 8.75 0.12
C SER A 213 2.99 7.97 -0.73
N LYS A 214 2.55 7.51 -1.89
CA LYS A 214 3.48 6.98 -2.89
C LYS A 214 4.41 8.07 -3.37
N MET A 215 5.71 7.79 -3.32
CA MET A 215 6.73 8.68 -3.87
C MET A 215 6.83 8.46 -5.39
N PRO A 216 6.99 9.54 -6.18
CA PRO A 216 6.99 9.44 -7.63
C PRO A 216 8.31 8.88 -8.18
N TYR A 217 8.51 7.58 -7.95
CA TYR A 217 9.62 6.81 -8.47
C TYR A 217 9.15 5.41 -8.87
N GLY A 218 9.27 5.11 -10.15
CA GLY A 218 8.82 3.87 -10.76
C GLY A 218 7.32 3.88 -11.11
N TRP A 219 7.01 3.77 -12.40
CA TRP A 219 5.63 3.78 -12.89
C TRP A 219 4.79 2.65 -12.27
N GLU A 220 5.32 1.41 -12.21
CA GLU A 220 4.62 0.29 -11.58
C GLU A 220 4.45 0.49 -10.06
N ASN A 221 5.38 1.21 -9.40
CA ASN A 221 5.22 1.59 -8.00
C ASN A 221 4.05 2.55 -7.80
N LEU A 222 3.83 3.47 -8.73
CA LEU A 222 2.71 4.42 -8.68
C LEU A 222 1.36 3.77 -8.99
N GLN A 223 1.33 2.70 -9.77
CA GLN A 223 0.11 1.97 -10.09
C GLN A 223 -0.55 1.40 -8.82
N SER A 224 -1.88 1.57 -8.70
CA SER A 224 -2.63 0.96 -7.59
C SER A 224 -2.53 -0.56 -7.66
N SER A 225 -2.41 -1.22 -6.49
CA SER A 225 -2.49 -2.69 -6.43
C SER A 225 -3.85 -3.24 -6.85
N GLN A 226 -4.89 -2.41 -6.84
CA GLN A 226 -6.22 -2.70 -7.34
C GLN A 226 -6.23 -2.78 -8.86
N ASN A 227 -5.41 -1.96 -9.54
CA ASN A 227 -5.39 -1.85 -11.00
C ASN A 227 -4.23 -2.61 -11.65
N ARG A 228 -3.33 -3.20 -10.85
CA ARG A 228 -2.17 -3.90 -11.39
C ARG A 228 -2.56 -5.28 -11.91
N LEU A 229 -2.12 -5.60 -13.13
CA LEU A 229 -2.41 -6.86 -13.79
C LEU A 229 -1.64 -8.04 -13.14
N THR A 230 -0.33 -7.86 -12.91
CA THR A 230 0.50 -8.88 -12.24
C THR A 230 0.30 -8.87 -10.72
N LEU A 231 0.49 -10.03 -10.09
CA LEU A 231 0.25 -10.19 -8.65
C LEU A 231 1.18 -9.35 -7.78
N ASP A 232 2.45 -9.17 -8.20
CA ASP A 232 3.43 -8.37 -7.48
C ASP A 232 4.19 -7.41 -8.39
N ARG A 233 4.79 -6.37 -7.78
CA ARG A 233 5.63 -5.40 -8.47
C ARG A 233 6.99 -5.98 -8.79
N ALA A 234 7.61 -5.44 -9.84
CA ALA A 234 8.99 -5.77 -10.17
C ALA A 234 9.93 -5.36 -9.03
N ASP A 235 10.70 -6.32 -8.54
CA ASP A 235 11.61 -6.12 -7.42
C ASP A 235 12.65 -5.02 -7.69
N ALA A 236 13.07 -4.84 -8.95
CA ALA A 236 14.01 -3.79 -9.33
C ALA A 236 13.53 -2.39 -8.92
N LEU A 237 12.24 -2.09 -9.15
CA LEU A 237 11.63 -0.81 -8.81
C LEU A 237 11.23 -0.77 -7.33
N ASN A 238 10.62 -1.84 -6.82
CA ASN A 238 10.15 -1.92 -5.44
C ASN A 238 11.29 -1.96 -4.42
N SER A 239 12.48 -2.48 -4.78
CA SER A 239 13.69 -2.41 -3.93
C SER A 239 14.20 -0.98 -3.70
N GLY A 240 13.81 -0.05 -4.54
CA GLY A 240 14.12 1.38 -4.38
C GLY A 240 13.31 2.02 -3.26
N LEU A 241 12.05 1.62 -3.15
CA LEU A 241 11.10 2.17 -2.22
C LEU A 241 10.10 1.07 -1.83
N ARG A 242 10.48 0.22 -0.88
CA ARG A 242 9.62 -0.88 -0.41
C ARG A 242 8.30 -0.32 0.10
N ASP A 243 7.19 -0.97 -0.28
CA ASP A 243 5.83 -0.50 -0.02
C ASP A 243 5.44 0.78 -0.75
N GLU A 244 6.27 1.29 -1.64
CA GLU A 244 6.11 2.42 -2.56
C GLU A 244 5.94 3.79 -1.88
N ARG A 245 5.91 3.84 -0.57
CA ARG A 245 5.49 5.02 0.21
C ARG A 245 6.54 5.51 1.17
N ASP A 246 6.46 6.81 1.43
CA ASP A 246 7.20 7.45 2.52
C ASP A 246 6.48 8.75 2.96
N ILE A 247 6.95 9.37 4.03
CA ILE A 247 6.49 10.70 4.46
C ILE A 247 7.32 11.75 3.74
N GLY A 248 6.63 12.67 3.07
CA GLY A 248 7.31 13.71 2.29
C GLY A 248 6.40 14.84 1.85
N ALA A 249 7.00 15.74 1.07
CA ALA A 249 6.32 16.82 0.39
C ALA A 249 6.74 16.82 -1.08
N VAL A 250 5.76 16.68 -1.98
CA VAL A 250 6.00 16.57 -3.42
C VAL A 250 5.11 17.55 -4.16
N PHE A 251 5.72 18.42 -4.95
CA PHE A 251 5.04 19.27 -5.91
C PHE A 251 4.73 18.46 -7.18
N TYR A 252 3.51 18.65 -7.72
CA TYR A 252 3.08 18.07 -8.99
C TYR A 252 2.48 19.14 -9.90
N TYR A 253 2.81 19.05 -11.17
CA TYR A 253 2.15 19.77 -12.25
C TYR A 253 1.44 18.79 -13.18
N SER A 254 0.11 18.97 -13.36
CA SER A 254 -0.75 18.14 -14.21
C SER A 254 -1.62 19.04 -15.07
N PRO A 255 -1.25 19.34 -16.34
CA PRO A 255 -2.12 20.06 -17.24
C PRO A 255 -3.47 19.37 -17.38
N THR A 256 -4.55 20.14 -17.51
CA THR A 256 -5.94 19.62 -17.61
C THR A 256 -6.08 18.50 -18.65
N VAL A 257 -5.41 18.61 -19.80
CA VAL A 257 -5.45 17.58 -20.87
C VAL A 257 -4.79 16.26 -20.38
N ALA A 258 -3.62 16.34 -19.78
CA ALA A 258 -2.92 15.14 -19.28
C ALA A 258 -3.70 14.51 -18.12
N LYS A 259 -4.25 15.32 -17.20
CA LYS A 259 -5.11 14.87 -16.11
C LYS A 259 -6.32 14.07 -16.63
N GLY A 260 -7.01 14.56 -17.64
CA GLY A 260 -8.10 13.83 -18.28
C GLY A 260 -7.65 12.48 -18.85
N ARG A 261 -6.48 12.45 -19.50
CA ARG A 261 -5.92 11.20 -20.06
C ARG A 261 -5.55 10.19 -18.98
N PHE A 262 -4.90 10.61 -17.87
CA PHE A 262 -4.62 9.71 -16.73
C PHE A 262 -5.91 9.13 -16.15
N GLN A 263 -6.98 9.93 -16.06
CA GLN A 263 -8.29 9.45 -15.60
C GLN A 263 -8.89 8.43 -16.56
N ASP A 264 -8.84 8.71 -17.87
CA ASP A 264 -9.35 7.79 -18.91
C ASP A 264 -8.62 6.44 -18.84
N LEU A 265 -7.28 6.44 -18.68
CA LEU A 265 -6.46 5.23 -18.59
C LEU A 265 -6.85 4.32 -17.39
N VAL A 266 -7.29 4.91 -16.30
CA VAL A 266 -7.78 4.16 -15.13
C VAL A 266 -9.23 3.73 -15.34
N LYS A 267 -10.13 4.64 -15.72
CA LYS A 267 -11.58 4.38 -15.85
C LYS A 267 -11.92 3.38 -16.96
N SER A 268 -11.15 3.36 -18.04
CA SER A 268 -11.35 2.44 -19.16
C SER A 268 -10.74 1.05 -18.94
N GLY A 269 -10.27 0.73 -17.73
CA GLY A 269 -9.65 -0.56 -17.42
C GLY A 269 -8.35 -0.82 -18.16
N LEU A 270 -7.65 0.25 -18.61
CA LEU A 270 -6.37 0.15 -19.32
C LEU A 270 -5.17 0.01 -18.38
N LYS A 271 -5.44 -0.17 -17.09
CA LYS A 271 -4.41 -0.42 -16.06
C LYS A 271 -3.45 0.77 -15.83
N GLY A 272 -3.92 2.02 -15.98
CA GLY A 272 -3.13 3.22 -15.75
C GLY A 272 -2.63 3.36 -14.28
N SER A 273 -1.56 4.14 -14.08
CA SER A 273 -0.97 4.41 -12.76
C SER A 273 -1.77 5.43 -11.93
N GLY A 274 -2.54 6.30 -12.60
CA GLY A 274 -3.20 7.46 -12.00
C GLY A 274 -2.43 8.77 -12.23
N ASP A 275 -2.94 9.87 -11.67
CA ASP A 275 -2.35 11.20 -11.84
C ASP A 275 -1.31 11.49 -10.74
N TYR A 276 -0.04 11.38 -11.08
CA TYR A 276 1.11 11.82 -10.27
C TYR A 276 1.86 12.99 -10.94
N GLY A 277 1.15 13.78 -11.77
CA GLY A 277 1.73 14.89 -12.51
C GLY A 277 2.41 14.46 -13.80
N VAL A 278 2.53 15.38 -14.75
CA VAL A 278 3.46 15.24 -15.88
C VAL A 278 4.88 15.61 -15.46
N ILE A 279 5.00 16.44 -14.41
CA ILE A 279 6.24 16.76 -13.70
C ILE A 279 5.95 16.67 -12.21
N GLY A 280 6.87 16.06 -11.47
CA GLY A 280 6.88 16.01 -10.02
C GLY A 280 8.28 16.26 -9.48
N ALA A 281 8.38 16.97 -8.34
CA ALA A 281 9.64 17.16 -7.62
C ALA A 281 9.36 17.31 -6.13
N GLY A 282 10.18 16.69 -5.28
CA GLY A 282 9.95 16.76 -3.86
C GLY A 282 11.04 16.15 -3.01
N VAL A 283 10.76 16.09 -1.72
CA VAL A 283 11.64 15.50 -0.70
C VAL A 283 10.83 14.55 0.20
N TYR A 284 11.51 13.50 0.70
CA TYR A 284 10.92 12.51 1.59
C TYR A 284 11.97 11.91 2.52
N ASN A 285 11.55 11.26 3.60
CA ASN A 285 12.46 10.75 4.63
C ASN A 285 13.50 9.74 4.09
N GLY A 286 13.08 8.72 3.35
CA GLY A 286 13.99 7.77 2.70
C GLY A 286 14.09 6.40 3.36
N GLN A 287 13.65 6.24 4.61
CA GLN A 287 13.66 4.95 5.32
C GLN A 287 12.44 4.06 4.98
N GLY A 288 11.44 4.61 4.28
CA GLY A 288 10.21 3.93 3.86
C GLY A 288 9.06 4.09 4.84
N ALA A 289 7.86 3.79 4.36
CA ALA A 289 6.62 3.97 5.13
C ALA A 289 6.63 3.24 6.47
N ASN A 290 6.08 3.90 7.50
CA ASN A 290 5.91 3.36 8.85
C ASN A 290 7.24 2.95 9.53
N ARG A 291 8.33 3.59 9.15
CA ARG A 291 9.66 3.40 9.76
C ARG A 291 10.16 4.70 10.33
N ALA A 292 10.85 4.62 11.45
CA ALA A 292 11.52 5.76 12.03
C ALA A 292 12.69 6.22 11.13
N GLU A 293 12.87 7.51 10.99
CA GLU A 293 14.05 8.10 10.35
C GLU A 293 15.31 7.78 11.17
N ARG A 294 16.41 7.51 10.47
CA ARG A 294 17.66 7.07 11.09
C ARG A 294 18.85 7.97 10.79
N ASN A 295 18.63 9.01 9.98
CA ASN A 295 19.61 10.05 9.69
C ASN A 295 18.89 11.38 9.40
N ASP A 296 19.63 12.47 9.30
CA ASP A 296 19.09 13.81 8.99
C ASP A 296 19.09 14.11 7.48
N SER A 297 19.22 13.08 6.62
CA SER A 297 19.35 13.24 5.18
C SER A 297 18.07 12.84 4.45
N MET A 298 17.27 13.80 4.08
CA MET A 298 16.10 13.55 3.22
C MET A 298 16.53 13.10 1.83
N HIS A 299 15.71 12.27 1.21
CA HIS A 299 15.80 11.95 -0.21
C HIS A 299 15.13 13.02 -1.04
N ALA A 300 15.74 13.42 -2.15
CA ALA A 300 15.12 14.24 -3.19
C ALA A 300 14.65 13.35 -4.34
N VAL A 301 13.49 13.64 -4.92
CA VAL A 301 12.91 12.91 -6.05
C VAL A 301 12.46 13.86 -7.14
N VAL A 302 12.66 13.44 -8.39
CA VAL A 302 12.09 14.09 -9.57
C VAL A 302 11.40 13.05 -10.44
N HIS A 303 10.33 13.45 -11.09
CA HIS A 303 9.45 12.62 -11.91
C HIS A 303 9.02 13.40 -13.15
N ALA A 304 9.04 12.74 -14.30
CA ALA A 304 8.48 13.29 -15.54
C ALA A 304 7.83 12.16 -16.35
N THR A 305 6.57 12.34 -16.74
CA THR A 305 5.85 11.40 -17.61
C THR A 305 4.84 12.15 -18.48
N TYR A 306 4.49 11.58 -19.63
CA TYR A 306 3.43 12.15 -20.44
C TYR A 306 2.60 11.07 -21.15
N PRO A 307 1.27 11.07 -20.95
CA PRO A 307 0.34 10.16 -21.61
C PRO A 307 -0.10 10.72 -22.96
N PHE A 308 0.57 10.32 -24.03
CA PHE A 308 0.18 10.66 -25.40
C PHE A 308 -1.11 9.91 -25.78
N LYS A 309 -2.01 10.59 -26.47
CA LYS A 309 -3.18 9.98 -27.12
C LYS A 309 -3.10 10.25 -28.61
N PHE A 310 -3.03 9.21 -29.41
CA PHE A 310 -2.96 9.28 -30.86
C PHE A 310 -4.36 9.47 -31.48
N ALA A 311 -4.40 9.86 -32.76
CA ALA A 311 -5.65 10.11 -33.47
C ALA A 311 -6.56 8.86 -33.57
N ASN A 312 -5.97 7.65 -33.55
CA ASN A 312 -6.70 6.39 -33.55
C ASN A 312 -7.21 5.98 -32.16
N GLY A 313 -7.04 6.83 -31.14
CA GLY A 313 -7.46 6.57 -29.76
C GLY A 313 -6.45 5.81 -28.90
N GLN A 314 -5.36 5.30 -29.48
CA GLN A 314 -4.31 4.57 -28.77
C GLN A 314 -3.55 5.47 -27.80
N TYR A 315 -3.21 4.94 -26.62
CA TYR A 315 -2.40 5.63 -25.63
C TYR A 315 -0.98 5.08 -25.54
N LEU A 316 -0.02 5.99 -25.39
CA LEU A 316 1.38 5.72 -25.11
C LEU A 316 1.83 6.64 -23.98
N GLU A 317 2.35 6.10 -22.88
CA GLU A 317 2.97 6.87 -21.81
C GLU A 317 4.47 6.61 -21.80
N VAL A 318 5.25 7.67 -21.72
CA VAL A 318 6.72 7.59 -21.58
C VAL A 318 7.16 8.53 -20.48
N GLY A 319 8.16 8.12 -19.72
CA GLY A 319 8.66 8.94 -18.64
C GLY A 319 9.97 8.43 -18.03
N ALA A 320 10.45 9.22 -17.07
CA ALA A 320 11.64 8.90 -16.29
C ALA A 320 11.52 9.51 -14.90
N ASP A 321 12.16 8.83 -13.94
CA ASP A 321 12.19 9.18 -12.54
C ASP A 321 13.61 9.12 -12.02
N ALA A 322 13.94 9.94 -11.04
CA ALA A 322 15.22 9.84 -10.34
C ALA A 322 15.05 10.22 -8.87
N TYR A 323 15.82 9.58 -8.02
CA TYR A 323 15.98 10.03 -6.64
C TYR A 323 17.42 9.93 -6.16
N SER A 324 17.72 10.71 -5.13
CA SER A 324 19.03 10.75 -4.48
C SER A 324 18.88 11.03 -2.99
N GLY A 325 19.57 10.26 -2.17
CA GLY A 325 19.63 10.42 -0.73
C GLY A 325 20.64 9.49 -0.08
N ARG A 326 20.49 9.30 1.23
CA ARG A 326 21.35 8.41 2.03
C ARG A 326 20.46 7.46 2.85
N PHE A 327 20.73 6.17 2.76
CA PHE A 327 19.98 5.12 3.45
C PHE A 327 20.82 4.45 4.54
N VAL A 328 20.25 4.30 5.74
CA VAL A 328 20.87 3.60 6.88
C VAL A 328 20.33 2.17 6.96
N PRO A 329 21.08 1.14 6.52
CA PRO A 329 20.67 -0.25 6.61
C PRO A 329 20.72 -0.76 8.05
N THR A 330 19.96 -1.82 8.33
CA THR A 330 20.07 -2.56 9.58
C THR A 330 21.17 -3.62 9.44
N ALA A 331 22.07 -3.72 10.43
CA ALA A 331 23.05 -4.78 10.52
C ALA A 331 22.80 -5.66 11.75
N ALA A 332 22.95 -6.96 11.57
CA ALA A 332 22.88 -7.96 12.63
C ALA A 332 23.88 -9.10 12.39
N ALA A 333 24.16 -9.88 13.42
CA ALA A 333 25.03 -11.03 13.29
C ALA A 333 24.53 -12.01 12.22
N VAL A 334 25.46 -12.49 11.40
CA VAL A 334 25.19 -13.39 10.29
C VAL A 334 26.26 -14.48 10.23
N ASN A 335 25.86 -15.72 9.92
CA ASN A 335 26.77 -16.84 9.68
C ASN A 335 26.83 -17.15 8.17
N ILE A 336 28.00 -16.98 7.58
CA ILE A 336 28.23 -17.27 6.15
C ILE A 336 29.53 -18.07 6.05
N GLY A 337 29.45 -19.27 5.45
CA GLY A 337 30.60 -20.18 5.30
C GLY A 337 31.23 -20.61 6.63
N GLY A 338 30.42 -20.87 7.66
CA GLY A 338 30.86 -21.29 8.98
C GLY A 338 31.50 -20.18 9.84
N ARG A 339 31.45 -18.92 9.39
CA ARG A 339 31.98 -17.77 10.11
C ARG A 339 30.88 -16.82 10.52
N SER A 340 30.77 -16.57 11.83
CA SER A 340 29.84 -15.57 12.37
C SER A 340 30.50 -14.19 12.41
N PHE A 341 29.80 -13.16 11.94
CA PHE A 341 30.21 -11.77 12.03
C PHE A 341 29.01 -10.84 11.96
N THR A 342 29.14 -9.63 12.48
CA THR A 342 28.20 -8.53 12.23
C THR A 342 28.82 -7.61 11.20
N PRO A 343 28.16 -7.35 10.05
CA PRO A 343 28.69 -6.45 9.04
C PRO A 343 28.95 -5.06 9.62
N ALA A 344 30.16 -4.53 9.37
CA ALA A 344 30.49 -3.18 9.81
C ALA A 344 29.70 -2.13 9.01
N ILE A 345 29.10 -1.18 9.74
CA ILE A 345 28.52 0.05 9.18
C ILE A 345 29.60 1.13 9.24
N THR A 346 30.18 1.45 8.08
CA THR A 346 31.27 2.43 7.97
C THR A 346 30.78 3.84 7.69
N GLU A 347 29.51 3.99 7.32
CA GLU A 347 28.87 5.27 7.03
C GLU A 347 27.65 5.45 7.94
N PRO A 348 27.81 5.96 9.19
CA PRO A 348 26.71 6.05 10.17
C PRO A 348 25.56 6.96 9.72
N SER A 349 25.85 8.01 8.95
CA SER A 349 24.85 8.91 8.35
C SER A 349 24.16 8.31 7.13
N GLY A 350 24.42 7.03 6.81
CA GLY A 350 23.83 6.31 5.69
C GLY A 350 24.72 6.25 4.45
N TYR A 351 24.48 5.22 3.66
CA TYR A 351 25.15 4.97 2.38
C TYR A 351 24.44 5.71 1.26
N THR A 352 25.16 6.08 0.22
CA THR A 352 24.58 6.64 -1.01
C THR A 352 23.47 5.72 -1.53
N ASP A 353 22.30 6.27 -1.76
CA ASP A 353 21.15 5.62 -2.38
C ASP A 353 20.59 6.52 -3.48
N GLN A 354 20.92 6.19 -4.71
CA GLN A 354 20.62 6.98 -5.90
C GLN A 354 20.17 6.06 -7.03
N ARG A 355 19.06 6.40 -7.67
CA ARG A 355 18.57 5.63 -8.82
C ARG A 355 17.94 6.53 -9.86
N VAL A 356 17.99 6.06 -11.10
CA VAL A 356 17.23 6.59 -12.23
C VAL A 356 16.45 5.44 -12.82
N ALA A 357 15.19 5.67 -13.15
CA ALA A 357 14.33 4.73 -13.85
C ALA A 357 13.73 5.40 -15.09
N ALA A 358 13.45 4.61 -16.13
CA ALA A 358 12.71 5.05 -17.30
C ALA A 358 11.65 4.01 -17.65
N HIS A 359 10.52 4.47 -18.18
CA HIS A 359 9.39 3.61 -18.55
C HIS A 359 8.80 3.97 -19.91
N ILE A 360 8.20 2.96 -20.54
CA ILE A 360 7.38 3.08 -21.73
C ILE A 360 6.18 2.14 -21.59
N ILE A 361 4.97 2.67 -21.73
CA ILE A 361 3.73 1.95 -21.58
C ILE A 361 2.87 2.19 -22.81
N TYR A 362 2.77 1.18 -23.66
CA TYR A 362 1.80 1.11 -24.75
C TYR A 362 0.56 0.38 -24.23
N TYR A 363 -0.54 1.10 -24.07
CA TYR A 363 -1.71 0.58 -23.36
C TYR A 363 -2.49 -0.46 -24.17
N PRO A 364 -3.14 -1.46 -23.51
CA PRO A 364 -3.81 -2.58 -24.19
C PRO A 364 -5.12 -2.16 -24.89
N GLN A 365 -5.01 -1.82 -26.19
CA GLN A 365 -6.13 -1.42 -27.04
C GLN A 365 -6.02 -2.07 -28.44
N PRO A 366 -6.19 -3.40 -28.63
CA PRO A 366 -6.26 -4.45 -27.59
C PRO A 366 -4.90 -4.93 -27.08
N PHE A 367 -3.81 -4.79 -27.85
CA PHE A 367 -2.46 -5.21 -27.46
C PHE A 367 -1.77 -4.11 -26.66
N GLY A 368 -1.08 -4.49 -25.62
CA GLY A 368 -0.29 -3.60 -24.76
C GLY A 368 1.11 -4.12 -24.47
N LEU A 369 2.04 -3.18 -24.23
CA LEU A 369 3.42 -3.46 -23.83
C LEU A 369 3.81 -2.50 -22.71
N GLN A 370 4.35 -3.02 -21.62
CA GLN A 370 4.93 -2.26 -20.52
C GLN A 370 6.40 -2.60 -20.38
N ALA A 371 7.25 -1.61 -20.25
CA ALA A 371 8.64 -1.82 -19.90
C ALA A 371 9.12 -0.70 -18.98
N GLU A 372 9.90 -1.08 -17.98
CA GLU A 372 10.52 -0.17 -17.04
C GLU A 372 11.87 -0.69 -16.62
N TRP A 373 12.89 0.19 -16.56
CA TRP A 373 14.23 -0.17 -16.20
C TRP A 373 14.85 0.84 -15.25
N THR A 374 15.56 0.34 -14.22
CA THR A 374 16.29 1.17 -13.26
C THR A 374 17.75 0.83 -13.20
N VAL A 375 18.56 1.87 -13.00
CA VAL A 375 20.00 1.77 -12.71
C VAL A 375 20.34 2.70 -11.53
N GLY A 376 21.35 2.35 -10.76
CA GLY A 376 21.72 3.21 -9.63
C GLY A 376 22.83 2.64 -8.74
N ARG A 377 22.85 3.17 -7.52
CA ARG A 377 23.77 2.75 -6.45
C ARG A 377 23.00 2.69 -5.14
N GLY A 378 23.36 1.73 -4.29
CA GLY A 378 22.77 1.59 -2.96
C GLY A 378 23.62 0.71 -2.05
N PRO A 379 23.27 0.60 -0.76
CA PRO A 379 23.98 -0.26 0.18
C PRO A 379 23.82 -1.73 -0.19
N GLU A 380 24.94 -2.46 -0.11
CA GLU A 380 25.01 -3.90 -0.35
C GLU A 380 26.05 -4.53 0.57
N LEU A 381 25.76 -5.72 1.10
CA LEU A 381 26.68 -6.53 1.91
C LEU A 381 27.88 -6.98 1.07
N ASP A 382 29.06 -6.64 1.52
CA ASP A 382 30.32 -7.21 1.05
C ASP A 382 30.76 -8.30 2.05
N VAL A 383 30.48 -9.55 1.71
CA VAL A 383 30.78 -10.70 2.56
C VAL A 383 32.30 -10.84 2.77
N ALA A 384 33.12 -10.60 1.72
CA ALA A 384 34.56 -10.74 1.82
C ALA A 384 35.18 -9.72 2.78
N GLN A 385 34.65 -8.50 2.79
CA GLN A 385 35.13 -7.42 3.65
C GLN A 385 34.33 -7.29 4.96
N ARG A 386 33.30 -8.13 5.15
CA ARG A 386 32.42 -8.15 6.33
C ARG A 386 31.84 -6.78 6.69
N ARG A 387 31.46 -5.99 5.67
CA ARG A 387 30.90 -4.65 5.81
C ARG A 387 29.84 -4.38 4.79
N ILE A 388 28.99 -3.40 5.08
CA ILE A 388 28.08 -2.84 4.09
C ILE A 388 28.83 -1.73 3.32
N ARG A 389 28.59 -1.62 2.02
CA ARG A 389 29.14 -0.54 1.18
C ARG A 389 28.22 -0.22 0.01
N THR A 390 28.36 0.98 -0.53
CA THR A 390 27.65 1.40 -1.73
C THR A 390 28.12 0.60 -2.95
N ARG A 391 27.18 -0.04 -3.68
CA ARG A 391 27.40 -0.82 -4.90
C ARG A 391 26.42 -0.39 -6.00
N SER A 392 26.76 -0.66 -7.24
CA SER A 392 25.87 -0.50 -8.39
C SER A 392 24.76 -1.54 -8.38
N LEU A 393 23.61 -1.13 -8.88
CA LEU A 393 22.42 -1.97 -9.06
C LEU A 393 21.77 -1.69 -10.41
N SER A 394 21.07 -2.68 -10.95
CA SER A 394 20.26 -2.54 -12.15
C SER A 394 19.21 -3.62 -12.26
N GLY A 395 18.14 -3.34 -12.97
CA GLY A 395 17.07 -4.29 -13.26
C GLY A 395 15.83 -3.60 -13.77
N GLY A 396 14.82 -4.39 -14.07
CA GLY A 396 13.56 -3.91 -14.60
C GLY A 396 12.69 -5.06 -15.05
N TYR A 397 11.68 -4.72 -15.86
CA TYR A 397 10.79 -5.72 -16.43
C TYR A 397 10.30 -5.31 -17.82
N VAL A 398 9.80 -6.31 -18.54
CA VAL A 398 9.01 -6.17 -19.76
C VAL A 398 7.75 -7.04 -19.60
N GLN A 399 6.59 -6.48 -19.93
CA GLN A 399 5.30 -7.17 -19.84
C GLN A 399 4.51 -6.92 -21.12
N ALA A 400 4.12 -8.00 -21.79
CA ALA A 400 3.12 -7.98 -22.86
C ALA A 400 1.74 -8.32 -22.29
N MET A 401 0.68 -7.70 -22.83
CA MET A 401 -0.68 -7.93 -22.39
C MET A 401 -1.66 -7.74 -23.56
N PHE A 402 -2.82 -8.34 -23.42
CA PHE A 402 -3.88 -8.23 -24.39
C PHE A 402 -5.23 -8.06 -23.68
N LYS A 403 -6.01 -7.05 -24.04
CA LYS A 403 -7.34 -6.80 -23.46
C LYS A 403 -8.42 -7.27 -24.44
N HIS A 404 -9.30 -8.13 -23.98
CA HIS A 404 -10.43 -8.63 -24.75
C HIS A 404 -11.72 -8.55 -23.95
N ASP A 405 -12.63 -7.72 -24.44
CA ASP A 405 -13.97 -7.58 -23.87
C ASP A 405 -14.92 -8.56 -24.58
N PHE A 406 -15.69 -9.31 -23.81
CA PHE A 406 -16.66 -10.31 -24.30
C PHE A 406 -17.90 -10.36 -23.41
N ASN A 407 -18.91 -11.19 -23.76
CA ASN A 407 -20.22 -11.19 -23.10
C ASN A 407 -20.18 -11.53 -21.58
N TYR A 408 -19.11 -12.16 -21.10
CA TYR A 408 -18.95 -12.54 -19.70
C TYR A 408 -17.84 -11.75 -19.00
N GLY A 409 -17.57 -10.51 -19.47
CA GLY A 409 -16.61 -9.59 -18.87
C GLY A 409 -15.37 -9.34 -19.70
N THR A 410 -14.26 -8.99 -19.05
CA THR A 410 -12.98 -8.66 -19.69
C THR A 410 -11.94 -9.72 -19.34
N LEU A 411 -11.18 -10.19 -20.34
CA LEU A 411 -9.99 -11.01 -20.16
C LEU A 411 -8.73 -10.20 -20.48
N LEU A 412 -7.70 -10.35 -19.63
CA LEU A 412 -6.38 -9.74 -19.82
C LEU A 412 -5.29 -10.80 -19.63
N PRO A 413 -5.00 -11.64 -20.64
CA PRO A 413 -3.80 -12.46 -20.62
C PRO A 413 -2.53 -11.59 -20.66
N TYR A 414 -1.48 -12.05 -19.97
CA TYR A 414 -0.19 -11.35 -19.91
C TYR A 414 0.99 -12.30 -19.79
N LEU A 415 2.15 -11.78 -20.17
CA LEU A 415 3.45 -12.39 -19.96
C LEU A 415 4.41 -11.32 -19.47
N LYS A 416 5.02 -11.52 -18.30
CA LYS A 416 6.01 -10.62 -17.70
C LYS A 416 7.33 -11.34 -17.49
N TRP A 417 8.41 -10.72 -17.88
CA TRP A 417 9.76 -11.04 -17.47
C TRP A 417 10.32 -9.93 -16.62
N GLN A 418 11.02 -10.26 -15.54
CA GLN A 418 11.72 -9.30 -14.70
C GLN A 418 13.09 -9.82 -14.28
N THR A 419 14.01 -8.88 -14.02
CA THR A 419 15.34 -9.17 -13.49
C THR A 419 15.83 -8.07 -12.56
N TYR A 420 16.63 -8.43 -11.55
CA TYR A 420 17.29 -7.49 -10.67
C TYR A 420 18.65 -8.01 -10.20
N ARG A 421 19.61 -7.09 -10.08
CA ARG A 421 20.94 -7.31 -9.51
C ARG A 421 21.32 -6.12 -8.66
N GLY A 422 21.40 -6.29 -7.32
CA GLY A 422 21.79 -5.21 -6.40
C GLY A 422 21.50 -5.54 -4.95
N GLY A 423 21.86 -4.65 -4.05
CA GLY A 423 21.58 -4.79 -2.62
C GLY A 423 20.08 -4.67 -2.30
N SER A 424 19.60 -5.51 -1.38
CA SER A 424 18.25 -5.41 -0.81
C SER A 424 18.30 -4.56 0.46
N LYS A 425 18.33 -3.25 0.29
CA LYS A 425 18.63 -2.27 1.37
C LYS A 425 17.67 -2.30 2.56
N PHE A 426 16.42 -2.74 2.36
CA PHE A 426 15.41 -2.83 3.41
C PHE A 426 15.48 -4.12 4.22
N ASP A 427 16.26 -5.11 3.79
CA ASP A 427 16.48 -6.34 4.50
C ASP A 427 17.73 -6.25 5.37
N THR A 428 17.76 -6.97 6.49
CA THR A 428 18.88 -6.97 7.45
C THR A 428 20.18 -7.34 6.73
N ASN A 429 21.22 -6.55 6.96
CA ASN A 429 22.54 -6.64 6.33
C ASN A 429 22.58 -6.21 4.86
N ALA A 430 21.49 -5.73 4.26
CA ALA A 430 21.42 -5.37 2.84
C ALA A 430 22.03 -6.43 1.90
N PRO A 431 21.59 -7.70 1.95
CA PRO A 431 22.17 -8.77 1.17
C PRO A 431 22.04 -8.49 -0.33
N ARG A 432 22.96 -9.03 -1.12
CA ARG A 432 22.89 -8.94 -2.57
C ARG A 432 21.77 -9.81 -3.10
N MET A 433 20.83 -9.20 -3.79
CA MET A 433 19.74 -9.87 -4.49
C MET A 433 20.08 -10.11 -5.94
N ARG A 434 19.80 -11.33 -6.40
CA ARG A 434 19.74 -11.71 -7.81
C ARG A 434 18.36 -12.29 -8.06
N LEU A 435 17.71 -11.80 -9.09
CA LEU A 435 16.36 -12.23 -9.45
C LEU A 435 16.28 -12.33 -10.96
N ASP A 436 15.71 -13.42 -11.44
CA ASP A 436 15.21 -13.64 -12.79
C ASP A 436 13.87 -14.38 -12.68
N GLU A 437 12.83 -13.81 -13.24
CA GLU A 437 11.48 -14.34 -13.12
C GLU A 437 10.71 -14.16 -14.42
N VAL A 438 9.92 -15.19 -14.77
CA VAL A 438 8.92 -15.14 -15.81
C VAL A 438 7.58 -15.48 -15.17
N GLU A 439 6.57 -14.64 -15.39
CA GLU A 439 5.20 -14.85 -14.97
C GLU A 439 4.28 -14.78 -16.19
N ALA A 440 3.50 -15.84 -16.42
CA ALA A 440 2.44 -15.89 -17.42
C ALA A 440 1.10 -16.03 -16.70
N GLY A 441 0.13 -15.21 -17.04
CA GLY A 441 -1.16 -15.24 -16.35
C GLY A 441 -2.30 -14.67 -17.16
N VAL A 442 -3.47 -14.77 -16.58
CA VAL A 442 -4.71 -14.19 -17.10
C VAL A 442 -5.50 -13.60 -15.95
N GLU A 443 -5.96 -12.37 -16.14
CA GLU A 443 -6.97 -11.75 -15.28
C GLU A 443 -8.32 -11.82 -15.99
N TRP A 444 -9.34 -12.25 -15.25
CA TRP A 444 -10.72 -12.23 -15.70
C TRP A 444 -11.55 -11.34 -14.79
N GLN A 445 -12.22 -10.37 -15.39
CA GLN A 445 -13.13 -9.43 -14.73
C GLN A 445 -14.56 -9.73 -15.22
N PRO A 446 -15.31 -10.62 -14.54
CA PRO A 446 -16.70 -10.90 -14.89
C PRO A 446 -17.62 -9.71 -14.66
N MET A 447 -17.28 -8.84 -13.72
CA MET A 447 -17.98 -7.61 -13.36
C MET A 447 -17.02 -6.65 -12.65
N ASP A 448 -17.35 -5.38 -12.53
CA ASP A 448 -16.51 -4.35 -11.91
C ASP A 448 -16.13 -4.66 -10.46
N ALA A 449 -17.01 -5.35 -9.74
CA ALA A 449 -16.80 -5.71 -8.33
C ALA A 449 -15.88 -6.92 -8.15
N LEU A 450 -15.53 -7.67 -9.21
CA LEU A 450 -14.86 -8.95 -9.08
C LEU A 450 -13.75 -9.13 -10.13
N GLU A 451 -12.56 -9.49 -9.66
CA GLU A 451 -11.41 -9.82 -10.50
C GLU A 451 -10.80 -11.15 -10.03
N LEU A 452 -10.53 -12.04 -10.96
CA LEU A 452 -9.84 -13.31 -10.72
C LEU A 452 -8.54 -13.32 -11.52
N VAL A 453 -7.44 -13.66 -10.88
CA VAL A 453 -6.15 -13.81 -11.54
C VAL A 453 -5.66 -15.24 -11.34
N PHE A 454 -5.30 -15.88 -12.42
CA PHE A 454 -4.56 -17.13 -12.45
C PHE A 454 -3.20 -16.88 -13.09
N ALA A 455 -2.10 -17.27 -12.44
CA ALA A 455 -0.77 -17.08 -12.95
C ALA A 455 0.14 -18.29 -12.65
N TYR A 456 1.03 -18.57 -13.58
CA TYR A 456 2.20 -19.42 -13.41
C TYR A 456 3.44 -18.54 -13.34
N SER A 457 4.29 -18.75 -12.33
CA SER A 457 5.54 -18.02 -12.16
C SER A 457 6.71 -19.00 -12.04
N LYS A 458 7.72 -18.80 -12.86
CA LYS A 458 9.03 -19.44 -12.68
C LYS A 458 9.98 -18.43 -12.10
N MET A 459 10.43 -18.67 -10.86
CA MET A 459 11.25 -17.75 -10.09
C MET A 459 12.63 -18.32 -9.81
N LYS A 460 13.66 -17.51 -10.05
CA LYS A 460 15.02 -17.77 -9.57
C LYS A 460 15.49 -16.54 -8.82
N ARG A 461 15.64 -16.64 -7.50
CA ARG A 461 15.91 -15.48 -6.66
C ARG A 461 16.76 -15.80 -5.45
N THR A 462 17.51 -14.81 -4.97
CA THR A 462 18.20 -14.90 -3.68
C THR A 462 17.18 -14.81 -2.56
N ASP A 463 17.21 -15.73 -1.60
CA ASP A 463 16.56 -15.56 -0.31
C ASP A 463 17.32 -14.49 0.49
N VAL A 464 16.77 -13.29 0.58
CA VAL A 464 17.37 -12.15 1.29
C VAL A 464 17.03 -12.12 2.77
N SER A 465 16.17 -13.04 3.23
CA SER A 465 15.70 -13.12 4.62
C SER A 465 16.59 -14.00 5.50
N THR A 466 17.23 -15.02 4.91
CA THR A 466 17.95 -16.06 5.67
C THR A 466 19.36 -16.26 5.14
N ALA A 467 20.36 -16.06 5.99
CA ALA A 467 21.75 -16.38 5.65
C ALA A 467 21.93 -17.91 5.48
N PRO A 468 22.79 -18.33 4.56
CA PRO A 468 23.81 -17.62 3.79
C PRO A 468 23.34 -16.93 2.51
N TYR A 469 22.05 -16.61 2.40
CA TYR A 469 21.41 -15.95 1.25
C TYR A 469 21.50 -16.81 -0.03
N PRO A 470 20.95 -18.04 0.01
CA PRO A 470 21.02 -18.95 -1.12
C PRO A 470 20.22 -18.42 -2.30
N VAL A 471 20.62 -18.82 -3.50
CA VAL A 471 19.78 -18.65 -4.69
C VAL A 471 18.89 -19.87 -4.81
N VAL A 472 17.59 -19.67 -4.83
CA VAL A 472 16.55 -20.71 -4.91
C VAL A 472 15.81 -20.54 -6.23
N GLU A 473 15.46 -21.67 -6.85
CA GLU A 473 14.69 -21.71 -8.10
C GLU A 473 13.47 -22.60 -7.92
N GLY A 474 12.29 -22.13 -8.32
CA GLY A 474 11.06 -22.91 -8.21
C GLY A 474 9.94 -22.36 -9.08
N ASP A 475 8.95 -23.22 -9.27
CA ASP A 475 7.76 -22.98 -10.08
C ASP A 475 6.52 -22.90 -9.19
N LEU A 476 5.67 -21.92 -9.46
CA LEU A 476 4.47 -21.63 -8.65
C LEU A 476 3.22 -21.49 -9.52
N LEU A 477 2.12 -22.07 -9.07
CA LEU A 477 0.78 -21.64 -9.47
C LEU A 477 0.26 -20.64 -8.46
N ARG A 478 -0.33 -19.55 -8.95
CA ARG A 478 -0.78 -18.42 -8.14
C ARG A 478 -2.21 -18.05 -8.51
N LEU A 479 -3.05 -17.93 -7.50
CA LEU A 479 -4.46 -17.54 -7.63
C LEU A 479 -4.74 -16.30 -6.78
N GLN A 480 -5.53 -15.39 -7.32
CA GLN A 480 -6.03 -14.25 -6.55
C GLN A 480 -7.47 -13.97 -6.94
N LEU A 481 -8.29 -13.80 -5.90
CA LEU A 481 -9.62 -13.21 -5.99
C LEU A 481 -9.54 -11.79 -5.43
N GLN A 482 -10.02 -10.81 -6.18
CA GLN A 482 -10.19 -9.43 -5.71
C GLN A 482 -11.67 -9.06 -5.73
N VAL A 483 -12.14 -8.50 -4.62
CA VAL A 483 -13.47 -7.92 -4.48
C VAL A 483 -13.33 -6.42 -4.29
N ASN A 484 -13.94 -5.64 -5.18
CA ASN A 484 -13.96 -4.18 -5.15
C ASN A 484 -15.31 -3.68 -4.57
N TYR A 485 -15.31 -2.68 -3.71
CA TYR A 485 -16.49 -2.11 -3.04
C TYR A 485 -16.33 -0.62 -2.72
#